data_bca63d66fa2b5c1f0b4032ef49bd300e
#
_entry.id   bca63d66fa2b5c1f0b4032ef49bd300e
#
_cell.length_a   1.000
_cell.length_b   1.000
_cell.length_c   1.000
_cell.angle_alpha   90.00
_cell.angle_beta   90.00
_cell.angle_gamma   90.00
#
_symmetry.space_group_name_H-M   'P 1'
#
loop_
_entity.id
_entity.type
_entity.pdbx_description
1 polymer ?
#
loop_
_entity_poly.entity_id
_entity_poly.type
_entity_poly.pdbx_seq_one_letter_code
_entity_poly.pdbx_strand_id
1 'polypeptide(L)'
;MKEFEAHILIVDDDKGIRELVKEYLDQNNFITSTANSAEDAQEKIKLIKFDLIILDIMMPGKNGLEFIAENKKNLETPIILLTAKGQANERIEGLEQGADDYLAKPFEPKELLLRIKNILNKTKKIDQKRIIKFENIKIDLNKLLITKNKSDLKINATEKMILEKMINNPGK
;
A
#
# COMPACT_ATOMS: atom_id res chain seq x y z
N MET A 1 -0.74 -22.33 12.02
CA MET A 1 0.08 -21.31 11.33
C MET A 1 -0.43 -19.95 11.76
N LYS A 2 0.46 -19.02 12.19
CA LYS A 2 0.04 -17.61 12.42
C LYS A 2 -0.32 -17.01 11.05
N GLU A 3 -1.54 -16.52 10.92
CA GLU A 3 -1.97 -15.79 9.75
C GLU A 3 -1.48 -14.34 9.92
N PHE A 4 -0.59 -13.88 9.04
CA PHE A 4 -0.11 -12.51 9.06
C PHE A 4 -1.11 -11.59 8.38
N GLU A 5 -1.30 -10.38 8.92
CA GLU A 5 -2.29 -9.44 8.38
C GLU A 5 -1.86 -8.81 7.05
N ALA A 6 -0.57 -8.44 6.91
CA ALA A 6 -0.01 -7.80 5.72
C ALA A 6 1.52 -7.76 5.78
N HIS A 7 2.17 -7.51 4.63
CA HIS A 7 3.62 -7.28 4.53
C HIS A 7 3.91 -5.79 4.36
N ILE A 8 4.64 -5.21 5.31
CA ILE A 8 4.91 -3.78 5.41
C ILE A 8 6.38 -3.49 5.17
N LEU A 9 6.70 -2.52 4.31
CA LEU A 9 8.05 -1.98 4.15
C LEU A 9 8.21 -0.74 5.03
N ILE A 10 9.27 -0.70 5.84
CA ILE A 10 9.62 0.42 6.72
C ILE A 10 10.88 1.05 6.15
N VAL A 11 10.79 2.32 5.74
CA VAL A 11 11.87 3.08 5.10
C VAL A 11 12.18 4.31 5.95
N ASP A 12 13.35 4.32 6.57
CA ASP A 12 13.81 5.41 7.43
C ASP A 12 15.34 5.30 7.55
N ASP A 13 16.10 6.37 7.56
CA ASP A 13 17.56 6.31 7.73
C ASP A 13 17.96 6.09 9.20
N ASP A 14 17.09 6.43 10.16
CA ASP A 14 17.30 6.17 11.57
C ASP A 14 17.08 4.68 11.91
N LYS A 15 18.15 3.98 12.27
CA LYS A 15 18.10 2.57 12.66
C LYS A 15 17.19 2.32 13.87
N GLY A 16 17.20 3.23 14.85
CA GLY A 16 16.41 3.08 16.07
C GLY A 16 14.91 3.12 15.78
N ILE A 17 14.48 4.04 14.91
CA ILE A 17 13.09 4.14 14.46
C ILE A 17 12.69 2.89 13.69
N ARG A 18 13.53 2.44 12.74
CA ARG A 18 13.25 1.21 11.98
C ARG A 18 13.08 -0.01 12.88
N GLU A 19 13.97 -0.20 13.85
CA GLU A 19 13.91 -1.34 14.78
C GLU A 19 12.69 -1.26 15.68
N LEU A 20 12.38 -0.09 16.25
CA LEU A 20 11.21 0.13 17.10
C LEU A 20 9.91 -0.19 16.34
N VAL A 21 9.75 0.38 15.15
CA VAL A 21 8.55 0.17 14.33
C VAL A 21 8.44 -1.29 13.90
N LYS A 22 9.55 -1.90 13.47
CA LYS A 22 9.61 -3.30 13.10
C LYS A 22 9.17 -4.20 14.23
N GLU A 23 9.77 -4.08 15.40
CA GLU A 23 9.46 -4.91 16.58
C GLU A 23 7.98 -4.79 16.96
N TYR A 24 7.47 -3.57 16.99
CA TYR A 24 6.07 -3.32 17.34
C TYR A 24 5.09 -3.92 16.34
N LEU A 25 5.36 -3.84 15.04
CA LEU A 25 4.51 -4.41 14.01
C LEU A 25 4.61 -5.93 13.96
N ASP A 26 5.78 -6.52 14.12
CA ASP A 26 5.98 -7.97 14.20
C ASP A 26 5.19 -8.58 15.40
N GLN A 27 5.14 -7.88 16.55
CA GLN A 27 4.33 -8.26 17.70
C GLN A 27 2.82 -8.18 17.42
N ASN A 28 2.40 -7.36 16.45
CA ASN A 28 1.01 -7.18 16.01
C ASN A 28 0.64 -7.99 14.76
N ASN A 29 1.36 -9.10 14.49
CA ASN A 29 1.11 -10.06 13.40
C ASN A 29 1.27 -9.50 11.98
N PHE A 30 2.11 -8.51 11.77
CA PHE A 30 2.55 -8.09 10.44
C PHE A 30 3.86 -8.80 10.06
N ILE A 31 4.10 -8.97 8.77
CA ILE A 31 5.43 -9.27 8.23
C ILE A 31 6.08 -7.92 7.91
N THR A 32 7.32 -7.73 8.32
CA THR A 32 8.02 -6.47 8.07
C THR A 32 9.31 -6.66 7.31
N SER A 33 9.60 -5.75 6.41
CA SER A 33 10.91 -5.53 5.78
C SER A 33 11.35 -4.10 6.06
N THR A 34 12.66 -3.88 6.12
CA THR A 34 13.20 -2.54 6.38
C THR A 34 14.09 -2.09 5.22
N ALA A 35 14.15 -0.79 4.97
CA ALA A 35 15.09 -0.14 4.07
C ALA A 35 15.70 1.09 4.76
N ASN A 36 16.98 1.35 4.54
CA ASN A 36 17.68 2.46 5.19
C ASN A 36 17.82 3.70 4.28
N SER A 37 17.30 3.63 3.07
CA SER A 37 17.29 4.73 2.10
C SER A 37 16.20 4.51 1.04
N ALA A 38 15.93 5.54 0.24
CA ALA A 38 15.02 5.45 -0.89
C ALA A 38 15.52 4.46 -1.96
N GLU A 39 16.83 4.39 -2.18
CA GLU A 39 17.46 3.47 -3.14
C GLU A 39 17.27 2.00 -2.69
N ASP A 40 17.53 1.69 -1.41
CA ASP A 40 17.30 0.36 -0.86
C ASP A 40 15.80 -0.03 -0.93
N ALA A 41 14.90 0.92 -0.65
CA ALA A 41 13.47 0.72 -0.83
C ALA A 41 13.12 0.44 -2.29
N GLN A 42 13.71 1.19 -3.25
CA GLN A 42 13.51 1.02 -4.68
C GLN A 42 13.88 -0.38 -5.16
N GLU A 43 14.99 -0.93 -4.69
CA GLU A 43 15.39 -2.30 -5.04
C GLU A 43 14.39 -3.34 -4.48
N LYS A 44 13.93 -3.13 -3.26
CA LYS A 44 13.00 -4.07 -2.60
C LYS A 44 11.64 -4.11 -3.26
N ILE A 45 11.06 -2.95 -3.65
CA ILE A 45 9.74 -2.92 -4.31
C ILE A 45 9.75 -3.51 -5.72
N LYS A 46 10.92 -3.62 -6.38
CA LYS A 46 11.05 -4.35 -7.65
C LYS A 46 10.91 -5.86 -7.48
N LEU A 47 11.33 -6.37 -6.33
CA LEU A 47 11.40 -7.82 -6.06
C LEU A 47 10.20 -8.34 -5.26
N ILE A 48 9.63 -7.52 -4.40
CA ILE A 48 8.59 -7.90 -3.44
C ILE A 48 7.43 -6.92 -3.53
N LYS A 49 6.21 -7.46 -3.59
CA LYS A 49 5.00 -6.66 -3.45
C LYS A 49 4.69 -6.47 -1.96
N PHE A 50 4.65 -5.23 -1.53
CA PHE A 50 4.24 -4.85 -0.18
C PHE A 50 2.77 -4.43 -0.16
N ASP A 51 2.12 -4.61 0.98
CA ASP A 51 0.73 -4.18 1.20
C ASP A 51 0.64 -2.74 1.69
N LEU A 52 1.74 -2.20 2.28
CA LEU A 52 1.86 -0.83 2.73
C LEU A 52 3.34 -0.45 2.87
N ILE A 53 3.66 0.81 2.62
CA ILE A 53 4.99 1.40 2.83
C ILE A 53 4.89 2.48 3.90
N ILE A 54 5.76 2.43 4.90
CA ILE A 54 6.01 3.51 5.86
C ILE A 54 7.29 4.18 5.39
N LEU A 55 7.25 5.47 5.08
CA LEU A 55 8.33 6.18 4.41
C LEU A 55 8.67 7.47 5.13
N ASP A 56 9.91 7.59 5.59
CA ASP A 56 10.42 8.87 6.08
C ASP A 56 10.61 9.84 4.92
N ILE A 57 10.25 11.11 5.15
CA ILE A 57 10.51 12.18 4.18
C ILE A 57 11.98 12.59 4.23
N MET A 58 12.54 12.72 5.43
CA MET A 58 13.85 13.31 5.67
C MET A 58 14.96 12.25 5.66
N MET A 59 15.34 11.80 4.48
CA MET A 59 16.45 10.86 4.33
C MET A 59 17.62 11.50 3.56
N PRO A 60 18.87 11.13 3.87
CA PRO A 60 20.04 11.54 3.08
C PRO A 60 19.95 11.02 1.63
N GLY A 61 20.42 11.81 0.69
CA GLY A 61 20.34 11.50 -0.73
C GLY A 61 18.94 11.77 -1.28
N LYS A 62 18.27 10.74 -1.80
CA LYS A 62 16.90 10.84 -2.28
C LYS A 62 15.92 10.87 -1.10
N ASN A 63 15.12 11.92 -1.02
CA ASN A 63 14.12 12.07 0.02
C ASN A 63 12.83 11.27 -0.28
N GLY A 64 11.94 11.15 0.72
CA GLY A 64 10.70 10.38 0.59
C GLY A 64 9.72 10.94 -0.46
N LEU A 65 9.67 12.25 -0.66
CA LEU A 65 8.81 12.88 -1.67
C LEU A 65 9.29 12.57 -3.09
N GLU A 66 10.61 12.63 -3.33
CA GLU A 66 11.21 12.23 -4.60
C GLU A 66 10.96 10.75 -4.90
N PHE A 67 11.05 9.88 -3.88
CA PHE A 67 10.70 8.48 -4.03
C PHE A 67 9.25 8.29 -4.49
N ILE A 68 8.28 8.99 -3.89
CA ILE A 68 6.88 8.92 -4.30
C ILE A 68 6.72 9.41 -5.74
N ALA A 69 7.27 10.57 -6.08
CA ALA A 69 7.13 11.18 -7.41
C ALA A 69 7.62 10.24 -8.53
N GLU A 70 8.75 9.55 -8.32
CA GLU A 70 9.29 8.60 -9.30
C GLU A 70 8.46 7.34 -9.44
N ASN A 71 7.82 6.88 -8.37
CA ASN A 71 7.09 5.61 -8.35
C ASN A 71 5.58 5.75 -8.56
N LYS A 72 5.01 6.95 -8.50
CA LYS A 72 3.57 7.24 -8.55
C LYS A 72 2.80 6.52 -9.66
N LYS A 73 3.42 6.32 -10.83
CA LYS A 73 2.75 5.70 -11.99
C LYS A 73 2.66 4.17 -11.89
N ASN A 74 3.55 3.54 -11.12
CA ASN A 74 3.73 2.10 -11.11
C ASN A 74 3.46 1.46 -9.74
N LEU A 75 3.36 2.26 -8.68
CA LEU A 75 3.19 1.80 -7.31
C LEU A 75 1.76 2.03 -6.85
N GLU A 76 0.98 0.94 -6.79
CA GLU A 76 -0.39 0.95 -6.22
C GLU A 76 -0.39 0.73 -4.70
N THR A 77 0.78 0.47 -4.12
CA THR A 77 0.93 0.22 -2.68
C THR A 77 0.71 1.50 -1.90
N PRO A 78 -0.19 1.52 -0.91
CA PRO A 78 -0.43 2.70 -0.09
C PRO A 78 0.79 3.10 0.74
N ILE A 79 0.96 4.41 0.95
CA ILE A 79 2.11 5.00 1.62
C ILE A 79 1.66 5.85 2.81
N ILE A 80 2.26 5.61 3.98
CA ILE A 80 2.23 6.51 5.13
C ILE A 80 3.56 7.26 5.20
N LEU A 81 3.50 8.59 5.15
CA LEU A 81 4.68 9.43 5.32
C LEU A 81 4.98 9.69 6.79
N LEU A 82 6.24 9.56 7.17
CA LEU A 82 6.75 10.07 8.44
C LEU A 82 7.38 11.44 8.21
N THR A 83 6.99 12.44 9.00
CA THR A 83 7.42 13.82 8.83
C THR A 83 7.97 14.39 10.13
N ALA A 84 8.89 15.37 10.08
CA ALA A 84 9.25 16.13 11.26
C ALA A 84 8.07 17.01 11.72
N LYS A 85 7.95 17.21 13.04
CA LYS A 85 6.90 18.07 13.62
C LYS A 85 7.04 19.51 13.12
N GLY A 86 5.96 20.11 12.62
CA GLY A 86 5.93 21.51 12.19
C GLY A 86 6.07 21.76 10.69
N GLN A 87 6.33 20.73 9.88
CA GLN A 87 6.47 20.87 8.43
C GLN A 87 5.13 20.68 7.70
N ALA A 88 4.25 21.68 7.82
CA ALA A 88 2.92 21.62 7.19
C ALA A 88 3.00 21.54 5.65
N ASN A 89 3.98 22.21 5.05
CA ASN A 89 4.14 22.22 3.58
C ASN A 89 4.50 20.83 3.04
N GLU A 90 5.43 20.11 3.68
CA GLU A 90 5.79 18.74 3.26
C GLU A 90 4.63 17.76 3.36
N ARG A 91 3.75 17.95 4.34
CA ARG A 91 2.52 17.15 4.47
C ARG A 91 1.57 17.37 3.31
N ILE A 92 1.36 18.64 2.94
CA ILE A 92 0.50 19.01 1.80
C ILE A 92 1.09 18.43 0.53
N GLU A 93 2.36 18.67 0.28
CA GLU A 93 3.08 18.15 -0.88
C GLU A 93 3.01 16.62 -0.97
N GLY A 94 3.26 15.91 0.14
CA GLY A 94 3.22 14.45 0.18
C GLY A 94 1.83 13.88 -0.16
N LEU A 95 0.75 14.51 0.33
CA LEU A 95 -0.61 14.13 0.00
C LEU A 95 -0.96 14.42 -1.47
N GLU A 96 -0.54 15.58 -2.01
CA GLU A 96 -0.71 15.94 -3.42
C GLU A 96 0.06 15.00 -4.34
N GLN A 97 1.22 14.52 -3.90
CA GLN A 97 2.02 13.53 -4.62
C GLN A 97 1.46 12.10 -4.52
N GLY A 98 0.48 11.84 -3.65
CA GLY A 98 -0.25 10.59 -3.61
C GLY A 98 0.03 9.70 -2.40
N ALA A 99 0.58 10.24 -1.32
CA ALA A 99 0.59 9.54 -0.04
C ALA A 99 -0.85 9.37 0.51
N ASP A 100 -1.12 8.25 1.16
CA ASP A 100 -2.46 7.93 1.69
C ASP A 100 -2.70 8.50 3.08
N ASP A 101 -1.62 8.71 3.85
CA ASP A 101 -1.66 9.32 5.18
C ASP A 101 -0.28 9.85 5.55
N TYR A 102 -0.19 10.58 6.65
CA TYR A 102 1.05 11.06 7.24
C TYR A 102 1.03 10.97 8.76
N LEU A 103 2.21 10.89 9.37
CA LEU A 103 2.38 10.86 10.82
C LEU A 103 3.61 11.68 11.23
N ALA A 104 3.41 12.64 12.14
CA ALA A 104 4.51 13.51 12.60
C ALA A 104 5.38 12.81 13.65
N LYS A 105 6.70 12.90 13.51
CA LYS A 105 7.68 12.48 14.52
C LYS A 105 7.81 13.56 15.63
N PRO A 106 7.92 13.19 16.91
CA PRO A 106 7.82 11.83 17.45
C PRO A 106 6.37 11.34 17.51
N PHE A 107 6.14 10.04 17.35
CA PHE A 107 4.82 9.43 17.34
C PHE A 107 4.74 8.24 18.31
N GLU A 108 3.54 7.93 18.72
CA GLU A 108 3.26 6.70 19.48
C GLU A 108 3.10 5.51 18.52
N PRO A 109 3.78 4.36 18.74
CA PRO A 109 3.66 3.18 17.88
C PRO A 109 2.21 2.71 17.70
N LYS A 110 1.37 2.89 18.72
CA LYS A 110 -0.06 2.57 18.66
C LYS A 110 -0.82 3.45 17.66
N GLU A 111 -0.46 4.73 17.52
CA GLU A 111 -1.06 5.63 16.54
C GLU A 111 -0.73 5.16 15.12
N LEU A 112 0.54 4.84 14.86
CA LEU A 112 0.96 4.28 13.58
C LEU A 112 0.20 3.00 13.24
N LEU A 113 0.07 2.07 14.19
CA LEU A 113 -0.67 0.83 14.00
C LEU A 113 -2.14 1.06 13.61
N LEU A 114 -2.82 2.01 14.24
CA LEU A 114 -4.22 2.33 13.92
C LEU A 114 -4.36 2.90 12.51
N ARG A 115 -3.42 3.75 12.07
CA ARG A 115 -3.39 4.30 10.70
C ARG A 115 -3.18 3.19 9.66
N ILE A 116 -2.21 2.31 9.91
CA ILE A 116 -1.96 1.13 9.07
C ILE A 116 -3.22 0.30 8.90
N LYS A 117 -3.89 -0.08 10.01
CA LYS A 117 -5.11 -0.88 9.98
C LYS A 117 -6.23 -0.18 9.21
N ASN A 118 -6.39 1.13 9.37
CA ASN A 118 -7.40 1.90 8.64
C ASN A 118 -7.16 1.88 7.13
N ILE A 119 -5.91 2.07 6.69
CA ILE A 119 -5.55 2.05 5.27
C ILE A 119 -5.76 0.64 4.69
N LEU A 120 -5.21 -0.39 5.32
CA LEU A 120 -5.36 -1.77 4.85
C LEU A 120 -6.83 -2.21 4.78
N ASN A 121 -7.67 -1.79 5.72
CA ASN A 121 -9.10 -2.07 5.68
C ASN A 121 -9.81 -1.36 4.50
N LYS A 122 -9.40 -0.13 4.16
CA LYS A 122 -9.93 0.58 2.98
C LYS A 122 -9.52 -0.16 1.71
N THR A 123 -8.25 -0.55 1.58
CA THR A 123 -7.73 -1.29 0.43
C THR A 123 -8.45 -2.64 0.27
N LYS A 124 -8.59 -3.42 1.35
CA LYS A 124 -9.36 -4.68 1.32
C LYS A 124 -10.81 -4.49 0.87
N LYS A 125 -11.48 -3.40 1.30
CA LYS A 125 -12.86 -3.08 0.86
C LYS A 125 -12.93 -2.72 -0.63
N ILE A 126 -11.93 -2.01 -1.14
CA ILE A 126 -11.82 -1.69 -2.57
C ILE A 126 -11.61 -2.97 -3.37
N ASP A 127 -10.72 -3.85 -2.91
CA ASP A 127 -10.46 -5.14 -3.55
C ASP A 127 -11.69 -6.05 -3.55
N GLN A 128 -12.46 -6.06 -2.47
CA GLN A 128 -13.73 -6.81 -2.41
C GLN A 128 -14.78 -6.27 -3.39
N LYS A 129 -14.84 -4.96 -3.62
CA LYS A 129 -15.73 -4.36 -4.62
C LYS A 129 -15.36 -4.72 -6.05
N ARG A 130 -14.11 -5.14 -6.30
CA ARG A 130 -13.64 -5.63 -7.60
C ARG A 130 -13.95 -7.13 -7.83
N ILE A 131 -14.56 -7.78 -6.84
CA ILE A 131 -15.08 -9.16 -6.97
C ILE A 131 -16.60 -9.07 -7.14
N ILE A 132 -17.06 -9.45 -8.32
CA ILE A 132 -18.50 -9.46 -8.66
C ILE A 132 -18.97 -10.89 -8.65
N LYS A 133 -20.08 -11.11 -7.97
CA LYS A 133 -20.74 -12.43 -7.93
C LYS A 133 -22.14 -12.27 -8.51
N PHE A 134 -22.44 -13.06 -9.51
CA PHE A 134 -23.77 -13.15 -10.11
C PHE A 134 -24.09 -14.63 -10.37
N GLU A 135 -25.08 -15.15 -9.64
CA GLU A 135 -25.45 -16.58 -9.67
C GLU A 135 -24.22 -17.49 -9.46
N ASN A 136 -23.86 -18.27 -10.48
CA ASN A 136 -22.72 -19.20 -10.48
C ASN A 136 -21.45 -18.61 -11.12
N ILE A 137 -21.46 -17.31 -11.42
CA ILE A 137 -20.32 -16.58 -11.98
C ILE A 137 -19.67 -15.71 -10.91
N LYS A 138 -18.36 -15.83 -10.76
CA LYS A 138 -17.51 -14.95 -9.97
C LYS A 138 -16.49 -14.28 -10.89
N ILE A 139 -16.51 -12.96 -10.94
CA ILE A 139 -15.54 -12.15 -11.70
C ILE A 139 -14.59 -11.52 -10.70
N ASP A 140 -13.32 -11.85 -10.78
CA ASP A 140 -12.25 -11.26 -9.97
C ASP A 140 -11.38 -10.37 -10.88
N LEU A 141 -11.66 -9.08 -10.87
CA LEU A 141 -10.97 -8.10 -11.73
C LEU A 141 -9.51 -7.87 -11.33
N ASN A 142 -9.14 -8.21 -10.08
CA ASN A 142 -7.75 -8.11 -9.63
C ASN A 142 -6.91 -9.28 -10.17
N LYS A 143 -7.50 -10.49 -10.15
CA LYS A 143 -6.84 -11.70 -10.65
C LYS A 143 -6.99 -11.91 -12.14
N LEU A 144 -7.73 -11.04 -12.82
CA LEU A 144 -8.09 -11.19 -14.24
C LEU A 144 -8.74 -12.56 -14.51
N LEU A 145 -9.71 -12.94 -13.67
CA LEU A 145 -10.28 -14.29 -13.66
C LEU A 145 -11.81 -14.24 -13.60
N ILE A 146 -12.44 -15.01 -14.47
CA ILE A 146 -13.87 -15.31 -14.40
C ILE A 146 -14.01 -16.79 -14.05
N THR A 147 -14.66 -17.10 -12.93
CA THR A 147 -14.95 -18.46 -12.52
C THR A 147 -16.44 -18.75 -12.74
N LYS A 148 -16.76 -19.81 -13.49
CA LYS A 148 -18.13 -20.32 -13.70
C LYS A 148 -18.14 -21.83 -13.49
N ASN A 149 -19.00 -22.32 -12.61
CA ASN A 149 -19.17 -23.77 -12.34
C ASN A 149 -17.83 -24.50 -12.05
N LYS A 150 -16.91 -23.88 -11.29
CA LYS A 150 -15.56 -24.37 -10.97
C LYS A 150 -14.57 -24.38 -12.16
N SER A 151 -14.93 -23.81 -13.31
CA SER A 151 -14.05 -23.59 -14.43
C SER A 151 -13.57 -22.15 -14.45
N ASP A 152 -12.27 -21.93 -14.62
CA ASP A 152 -11.61 -20.63 -14.61
C ASP A 152 -11.27 -20.19 -16.02
N LEU A 153 -11.65 -18.96 -16.38
CA LEU A 153 -11.29 -18.28 -17.61
C LEU A 153 -10.44 -17.05 -17.26
N LYS A 154 -9.23 -16.98 -17.79
CA LYS A 154 -8.40 -15.77 -17.66
C LYS A 154 -8.87 -14.72 -18.66
N ILE A 155 -8.94 -13.46 -18.21
CA ILE A 155 -9.23 -12.29 -19.02
C ILE A 155 -7.98 -11.42 -19.17
N ASN A 156 -7.89 -10.70 -20.27
CA ASN A 156 -6.78 -9.77 -20.52
C ASN A 156 -7.13 -8.35 -20.00
N ALA A 157 -6.16 -7.43 -20.09
CA ALA A 157 -6.32 -6.06 -19.60
C ALA A 157 -7.43 -5.28 -20.33
N THR A 158 -7.62 -5.53 -21.62
CA THR A 158 -8.67 -4.89 -22.43
C THR A 158 -10.07 -5.37 -22.02
N GLU A 159 -10.22 -6.68 -21.83
CA GLU A 159 -11.47 -7.29 -21.34
C GLU A 159 -11.81 -6.81 -19.93
N LYS A 160 -10.81 -6.68 -19.04
CA LYS A 160 -10.99 -6.04 -17.73
C LYS A 160 -11.55 -4.63 -17.85
N MET A 161 -10.96 -3.80 -18.70
CA MET A 161 -11.39 -2.41 -18.91
C MET A 161 -12.84 -2.32 -19.40
N ILE A 162 -13.26 -3.22 -20.30
CA ILE A 162 -14.63 -3.30 -20.79
C ILE A 162 -15.57 -3.68 -19.64
N LEU A 163 -15.22 -4.71 -18.86
CA LEU A 163 -16.01 -5.15 -17.71
C LEU A 163 -16.15 -4.04 -16.67
N GLU A 164 -15.09 -3.31 -16.35
CA GLU A 164 -15.13 -2.17 -15.43
C GLU A 164 -16.06 -1.06 -15.91
N LYS A 165 -16.05 -0.75 -17.22
CA LYS A 165 -16.99 0.22 -17.81
C LYS A 165 -18.45 -0.23 -17.71
N MET A 166 -18.73 -1.51 -17.99
CA MET A 166 -20.09 -2.06 -17.90
C MET A 166 -20.61 -2.05 -16.46
N ILE A 167 -19.76 -2.38 -15.49
CA ILE A 167 -20.11 -2.43 -14.08
C ILE A 167 -20.39 -1.03 -13.52
N ASN A 168 -19.57 -0.05 -13.91
CA ASN A 168 -19.72 1.32 -13.45
C ASN A 168 -20.85 2.09 -14.15
N ASN A 169 -21.39 1.57 -15.24
CA ASN A 169 -22.49 2.17 -16.01
C ASN A 169 -23.55 1.12 -16.36
N PRO A 170 -24.24 0.55 -15.37
CA PRO A 170 -25.26 -0.46 -15.63
C PRO A 170 -26.44 0.17 -16.39
N GLY A 171 -26.71 -0.33 -17.59
CA GLY A 171 -27.86 0.08 -18.42
C GLY A 171 -27.61 1.23 -19.39
N LYS A 172 -26.37 1.52 -19.75
CA LYS A 172 -25.98 2.36 -20.88
C LYS A 172 -25.30 1.57 -21.98
#